data_d3ead39d4cff3d982e20548bcea11090
#
_entry.id   d3ead39d4cff3d982e20548bcea11090
#
_cell.length_a   1.000
_cell.length_b   1.000
_cell.length_c   1.000
_cell.angle_alpha   90.00
_cell.angle_beta   90.00
_cell.angle_gamma   90.00
#
_symmetry.space_group_name_H-M   'P 1'
#
loop_
_entity.id
_entity.type
_entity.pdbx_description
1 polymer ?
#
loop_
_entity_poly.entity_id
_entity_poly.type
_entity_poly.pdbx_seq_one_letter_code
_entity_poly.pdbx_strand_id
1 'polypeptide(L)'
;MKTLNKLATRRLLLAILTIAPLLAVTSCKDEMDYYEQPYVTLSPTFTDNTIPFKQDGGTQQLTIETNRRFSITFGEGAEWVSATPMEATEGTHQITITALPNRSEDAREAQMIIKTSTTQHVYLIMQLGSTGKGITYTSLAEIAKLGQDADQNGKTIDQDLRIRATVTTHAETRQFPFAGFHYIQDAEGNALVLTVPKGEDALQFGDEVTAKLKGAKISNYNGTIQLQVSHAQMAIVPNKPIEPIETTLAEVIAGKHPNQYVRVKDVQFVKPDVPFFDPASTYSSTRREITDKSGKKTNVEIWKTATFRDEKIPSGSGSITAVVTVNKTFFNLRPTLRSDIKLDQPRFDVGGGNQPNPNPDPNPQGNIYDVDLSQTARTIPFADDFSKGGADKKDFTLPGWLNKALVGGRKFQKRSFGDVHYAQANAFGSTDPENKCVLVTPRLQMKAGSSYTVELTYSTGHTNGATLTIQQLDKDGKLVKTLEEINDQSSPSGYGNQHYKKSYTITGSADAGYIAVLYAAKAPDHTTTYQVEALTVK
;
A
#
# COMPACT_ATOMS: atom_id res chain seq x y z
N MET A 1 -53.34 58.55 -48.26
CA MET A 1 -53.75 57.38 -47.38
C MET A 1 -52.59 56.56 -46.92
N LYS A 2 -51.47 57.14 -46.51
CA LYS A 2 -50.26 56.38 -45.97
C LYS A 2 -49.68 56.99 -44.71
N THR A 3 -50.34 57.93 -44.03
CA THR A 3 -49.81 58.68 -42.89
C THR A 3 -50.59 58.43 -41.56
N LEU A 4 -51.71 57.71 -41.60
CA LEU A 4 -52.49 57.46 -40.38
C LEU A 4 -52.14 56.14 -39.61
N ASN A 5 -51.40 55.24 -40.25
CA ASN A 5 -51.07 53.97 -39.62
C ASN A 5 -49.80 53.97 -38.76
N LYS A 6 -49.03 55.05 -38.78
CA LYS A 6 -47.80 55.12 -37.94
C LYS A 6 -47.99 55.66 -36.53
N LEU A 7 -49.13 56.38 -36.26
CA LEU A 7 -49.41 56.87 -34.91
C LEU A 7 -50.15 55.88 -34.00
N ALA A 8 -50.94 55.00 -34.59
CA ALA A 8 -51.65 53.95 -33.76
C ALA A 8 -50.73 52.89 -33.24
N THR A 9 -49.73 52.48 -34.03
CA THR A 9 -48.72 51.45 -33.58
C THR A 9 -47.73 51.99 -32.54
N ARG A 10 -47.45 53.35 -32.57
CA ARG A 10 -46.56 53.93 -31.53
C ARG A 10 -47.24 54.11 -30.17
N ARG A 11 -48.57 54.31 -30.15
CA ARG A 11 -49.32 54.41 -28.89
C ARG A 11 -49.62 53.01 -28.25
N LEU A 12 -49.71 51.98 -29.06
CA LEU A 12 -49.89 50.59 -28.55
C LEU A 12 -48.59 50.02 -27.99
N LEU A 13 -47.44 50.40 -28.58
CA LEU A 13 -46.12 49.96 -28.05
C LEU A 13 -45.72 50.71 -26.75
N LEU A 14 -46.21 51.97 -26.56
CA LEU A 14 -45.95 52.67 -25.28
C LEU A 14 -46.84 52.19 -24.13
N ALA A 15 -48.05 51.67 -24.41
CA ALA A 15 -48.95 51.12 -23.39
C ALA A 15 -48.52 49.72 -22.92
N ILE A 16 -47.78 48.94 -23.72
CA ILE A 16 -47.24 47.64 -23.36
C ILE A 16 -45.93 47.79 -22.54
N LEU A 17 -45.19 48.90 -22.73
CA LEU A 17 -43.94 49.12 -21.99
C LEU A 17 -44.13 49.65 -20.54
N THR A 18 -45.33 50.14 -20.20
CA THR A 18 -45.64 50.67 -18.85
C THR A 18 -46.35 49.68 -17.94
N ILE A 19 -46.77 48.50 -18.47
CA ILE A 19 -47.39 47.42 -17.66
C ILE A 19 -46.39 46.29 -17.32
N ALA A 20 -45.26 46.24 -18.00
CA ALA A 20 -44.25 45.21 -17.79
C ALA A 20 -43.46 45.26 -16.45
N PRO A 21 -43.27 46.42 -15.78
CA PRO A 21 -42.56 46.41 -14.49
C PRO A 21 -43.43 46.16 -13.26
N LEU A 22 -44.76 45.98 -13.39
CA LEU A 22 -45.62 45.72 -12.23
C LEU A 22 -45.93 44.22 -12.01
N LEU A 23 -45.48 43.35 -12.91
CA LEU A 23 -45.66 41.90 -12.78
C LEU A 23 -44.39 41.16 -12.35
N ALA A 24 -43.31 41.87 -12.04
CA ALA A 24 -42.02 41.27 -11.68
C ALA A 24 -41.70 41.38 -10.16
N VAL A 25 -42.65 41.56 -9.27
CA VAL A 25 -42.42 41.64 -7.83
C VAL A 25 -43.34 40.75 -7.01
N THR A 26 -43.82 39.66 -7.59
CA THR A 26 -44.12 38.47 -6.77
C THR A 26 -43.01 37.48 -6.99
N SER A 27 -41.81 37.83 -6.56
CA SER A 27 -40.82 36.83 -6.17
C SER A 27 -41.52 36.00 -5.11
N CYS A 28 -41.90 34.77 -5.44
CA CYS A 28 -41.99 33.73 -4.45
C CYS A 28 -40.65 33.81 -3.68
N LYS A 29 -40.72 34.26 -2.46
CA LYS A 29 -39.79 33.74 -1.47
C LYS A 29 -40.04 32.23 -1.51
N ASP A 30 -39.25 31.50 -2.27
CA ASP A 30 -38.95 30.13 -1.89
C ASP A 30 -38.43 30.28 -0.45
N GLU A 31 -39.29 30.10 0.54
CA GLU A 31 -38.86 29.58 1.81
C GLU A 31 -38.17 28.27 1.38
N MET A 32 -36.83 28.31 1.23
CA MET A 32 -36.06 27.12 1.36
C MET A 32 -36.44 26.58 2.72
N ASP A 33 -37.34 25.61 2.74
CA ASP A 33 -37.48 24.72 3.87
C ASP A 33 -36.06 24.23 4.16
N TYR A 34 -35.43 24.84 5.15
CA TYR A 34 -34.21 24.32 5.73
C TYR A 34 -34.60 22.98 6.32
N TYR A 35 -34.46 21.94 5.51
CA TYR A 35 -34.65 20.58 5.99
C TYR A 35 -33.58 20.34 7.04
N GLU A 36 -33.99 20.49 8.30
CA GLU A 36 -33.09 20.31 9.44
C GLU A 36 -32.51 18.90 9.33
N GLN A 37 -31.19 18.81 9.19
CA GLN A 37 -30.52 17.52 9.01
C GLN A 37 -30.93 16.61 10.18
N PRO A 38 -31.29 15.34 9.90
CA PRO A 38 -31.60 14.40 10.94
C PRO A 38 -30.44 14.25 11.91
N TYR A 39 -30.71 14.36 13.21
CA TYR A 39 -29.71 14.12 14.24
C TYR A 39 -30.25 13.22 15.33
N VAL A 40 -29.35 12.52 15.99
CA VAL A 40 -29.58 11.78 17.23
C VAL A 40 -28.39 12.02 18.15
N THR A 41 -28.65 12.57 19.33
CA THR A 41 -27.64 12.74 20.37
C THR A 41 -27.98 11.80 21.54
N LEU A 42 -26.97 11.12 22.05
CA LEU A 42 -27.10 10.09 23.09
C LEU A 42 -26.23 10.46 24.28
N SER A 43 -26.81 10.38 25.49
CA SER A 43 -26.12 10.72 26.73
C SER A 43 -26.60 9.80 27.89
N PRO A 44 -25.66 9.26 28.72
CA PRO A 44 -24.21 9.38 28.62
C PRO A 44 -23.65 8.62 27.40
N THR A 45 -22.46 9.02 26.97
CA THR A 45 -21.69 8.23 26.04
C THR A 45 -21.06 7.03 26.75
N PHE A 46 -21.23 5.84 26.23
CA PHE A 46 -20.63 4.63 26.80
C PHE A 46 -19.35 4.27 26.02
N THR A 47 -18.30 3.88 26.76
CA THR A 47 -17.05 3.42 26.13
C THR A 47 -17.36 2.26 25.18
N ASP A 48 -16.83 2.32 23.98
CA ASP A 48 -17.03 1.31 22.91
C ASP A 48 -18.51 0.98 22.65
N ASN A 49 -19.43 1.94 22.86
CA ASN A 49 -20.87 1.73 22.77
C ASN A 49 -21.36 0.52 23.60
N THR A 50 -20.68 0.22 24.70
CA THR A 50 -21.02 -0.93 25.57
C THR A 50 -21.67 -0.45 26.86
N ILE A 51 -22.90 -0.90 27.08
CA ILE A 51 -23.67 -0.61 28.31
C ILE A 51 -23.46 -1.77 29.29
N PRO A 52 -22.70 -1.56 30.39
CA PRO A 52 -22.37 -2.63 31.31
C PRO A 52 -23.44 -2.85 32.36
N PHE A 53 -23.72 -4.11 32.70
CA PHE A 53 -24.54 -4.51 33.83
C PHE A 53 -23.77 -5.49 34.73
N LYS A 54 -23.98 -5.37 36.05
CA LYS A 54 -23.53 -6.38 37.00
C LYS A 54 -24.41 -7.63 36.90
N GLN A 55 -23.96 -8.72 37.50
CA GLN A 55 -24.68 -10.01 37.49
C GLN A 55 -26.11 -9.90 38.04
N ASP A 56 -26.32 -9.04 39.01
CA ASP A 56 -27.65 -8.84 39.67
C ASP A 56 -28.66 -8.09 38.76
N GLY A 57 -28.21 -7.64 37.59
CA GLY A 57 -29.04 -6.81 36.72
C GLY A 57 -29.21 -5.38 37.23
N GLY A 58 -30.40 -4.83 37.02
CA GLY A 58 -30.72 -3.46 37.42
C GLY A 58 -31.09 -2.56 36.24
N THR A 59 -30.93 -1.26 36.43
CA THR A 59 -31.31 -0.27 35.41
C THR A 59 -30.15 0.64 35.02
N GLN A 60 -30.13 1.06 33.77
CA GLN A 60 -29.27 2.13 33.22
C GLN A 60 -30.17 3.16 32.54
N GLN A 61 -29.78 4.43 32.59
CA GLN A 61 -30.50 5.52 31.94
C GLN A 61 -29.73 5.97 30.69
N LEU A 62 -30.47 6.15 29.60
CA LEU A 62 -29.97 6.73 28.37
C LEU A 62 -30.89 7.86 27.93
N THR A 63 -30.38 9.05 27.72
CA THR A 63 -31.11 10.16 27.14
C THR A 63 -30.93 10.15 25.62
N ILE A 64 -32.02 10.16 24.89
CA ILE A 64 -32.06 10.31 23.44
C ILE A 64 -32.64 11.69 23.13
N GLU A 65 -31.89 12.53 22.42
CA GLU A 65 -32.35 13.78 21.84
C GLU A 65 -32.32 13.66 20.32
N THR A 66 -33.45 13.92 19.65
CA THR A 66 -33.55 13.72 18.20
C THR A 66 -34.64 14.60 17.60
N ASN A 67 -34.47 15.00 16.35
CA ASN A 67 -35.51 15.67 15.54
C ASN A 67 -36.27 14.67 14.63
N ARG A 68 -36.25 13.39 14.95
CA ARG A 68 -36.97 12.33 14.23
C ARG A 68 -37.55 11.32 15.22
N ARG A 69 -38.67 10.69 14.83
CA ARG A 69 -39.15 9.50 15.54
C ARG A 69 -38.09 8.41 15.56
N PHE A 70 -37.95 7.73 16.70
CA PHE A 70 -37.07 6.59 16.85
C PHE A 70 -37.79 5.35 17.38
N SER A 71 -37.19 4.20 17.14
CA SER A 71 -37.58 2.93 17.77
C SER A 71 -36.35 2.22 18.31
N ILE A 72 -36.51 1.43 19.37
CA ILE A 72 -35.51 0.57 19.97
C ILE A 72 -35.89 -0.88 19.71
N THR A 73 -34.94 -1.67 19.25
CA THR A 73 -35.10 -3.12 19.09
C THR A 73 -33.90 -3.83 19.70
N PHE A 74 -34.06 -5.10 20.03
CA PHE A 74 -33.00 -5.94 20.53
C PHE A 74 -32.73 -7.09 19.56
N GLY A 75 -31.47 -7.53 19.52
CA GLY A 75 -31.05 -8.70 18.78
C GLY A 75 -31.58 -10.00 19.37
N GLU A 76 -31.32 -11.11 18.69
CA GLU A 76 -31.70 -12.45 19.13
C GLU A 76 -31.03 -12.82 20.49
N GLY A 77 -31.75 -13.51 21.36
CA GLY A 77 -31.27 -13.95 22.70
C GLY A 77 -31.22 -12.83 23.72
N ALA A 78 -31.95 -11.75 23.52
CA ALA A 78 -31.98 -10.57 24.39
C ALA A 78 -33.20 -10.53 25.36
N GLU A 79 -33.85 -11.65 25.63
CA GLU A 79 -35.07 -11.73 26.47
C GLU A 79 -34.84 -11.30 27.92
N TRP A 80 -33.59 -11.19 28.32
CA TRP A 80 -33.17 -10.77 29.67
C TRP A 80 -33.00 -9.25 29.80
N VAL A 81 -33.14 -8.47 28.71
CA VAL A 81 -33.00 -7.01 28.72
C VAL A 81 -34.19 -6.36 28.02
N SER A 82 -34.59 -5.21 28.51
CA SER A 82 -35.67 -4.40 27.94
C SER A 82 -35.34 -2.92 28.01
N ALA A 83 -36.05 -2.11 27.25
CA ALA A 83 -35.99 -0.64 27.31
C ALA A 83 -37.38 -0.04 27.40
N THR A 84 -37.51 1.12 28.07
CA THR A 84 -38.78 1.83 28.16
C THR A 84 -38.50 3.33 28.12
N PRO A 85 -39.17 4.09 27.20
CA PRO A 85 -40.01 3.61 26.10
C PRO A 85 -39.21 2.94 25.00
N MET A 86 -39.84 2.04 24.20
CA MET A 86 -39.24 1.39 23.05
C MET A 86 -39.35 2.24 21.77
N GLU A 87 -40.16 3.29 21.78
CA GLU A 87 -40.34 4.23 20.69
C GLU A 87 -40.80 5.58 21.21
N ALA A 88 -40.44 6.65 20.54
CA ALA A 88 -40.94 7.99 20.79
C ALA A 88 -40.86 8.86 19.54
N THR A 89 -41.53 10.03 19.59
CA THR A 89 -41.45 11.07 18.57
C THR A 89 -40.14 11.86 18.68
N GLU A 90 -40.01 12.93 17.94
CA GLU A 90 -38.94 13.93 18.10
C GLU A 90 -38.94 14.53 19.52
N GLY A 91 -37.77 15.02 19.94
CA GLY A 91 -37.56 15.65 21.26
C GLY A 91 -36.53 14.90 22.10
N THR A 92 -36.52 15.24 23.40
CA THR A 92 -35.63 14.65 24.39
C THR A 92 -36.38 13.61 25.24
N HIS A 93 -35.89 12.40 25.27
CA HIS A 93 -36.50 11.25 25.94
C HIS A 93 -35.52 10.53 26.85
N GLN A 94 -36.01 10.19 28.06
CA GLN A 94 -35.28 9.32 28.99
C GLN A 94 -35.67 7.88 28.73
N ILE A 95 -34.68 7.05 28.41
CA ILE A 95 -34.86 5.61 28.18
C ILE A 95 -34.29 4.85 29.38
N THR A 96 -35.12 4.07 30.03
CA THR A 96 -34.69 3.15 31.09
C THR A 96 -34.40 1.79 30.48
N ILE A 97 -33.16 1.36 30.53
CA ILE A 97 -32.71 0.01 30.10
C ILE A 97 -32.68 -0.85 31.36
N THR A 98 -33.38 -1.98 31.33
CA THR A 98 -33.50 -2.89 32.48
C THR A 98 -32.95 -4.26 32.10
N ALA A 99 -32.00 -4.78 32.89
CA ALA A 99 -31.47 -6.12 32.75
C ALA A 99 -31.93 -7.02 33.91
N LEU A 100 -32.40 -8.23 33.62
CA LEU A 100 -32.68 -9.26 34.60
C LEU A 100 -31.41 -9.86 35.18
N PRO A 101 -31.41 -10.43 36.41
CA PRO A 101 -30.24 -11.07 37.00
C PRO A 101 -29.67 -12.19 36.06
N ASN A 102 -28.36 -12.24 35.93
CA ASN A 102 -27.66 -13.33 35.28
C ASN A 102 -27.20 -14.38 36.30
N ARG A 103 -27.83 -15.51 36.33
CA ARG A 103 -27.50 -16.61 37.23
C ARG A 103 -26.51 -17.60 36.63
N SER A 104 -26.16 -17.45 35.35
CA SER A 104 -25.13 -18.26 34.71
C SER A 104 -23.73 -17.85 35.19
N GLU A 105 -22.80 -18.76 35.21
CA GLU A 105 -21.39 -18.42 35.43
C GLU A 105 -20.82 -17.57 34.30
N ASP A 106 -21.36 -17.72 33.10
CA ASP A 106 -20.92 -17.01 31.90
C ASP A 106 -21.56 -15.62 31.81
N ALA A 107 -20.76 -14.65 31.38
CA ALA A 107 -21.24 -13.36 30.95
C ALA A 107 -22.11 -13.48 29.70
N ARG A 108 -23.07 -12.56 29.55
CA ARG A 108 -23.94 -12.52 28.37
C ARG A 108 -23.96 -11.14 27.74
N GLU A 109 -24.29 -11.12 26.47
CA GLU A 109 -24.38 -9.89 25.67
C GLU A 109 -25.66 -9.87 24.85
N ALA A 110 -26.14 -8.69 24.55
CA ALA A 110 -27.28 -8.43 23.66
C ALA A 110 -27.03 -7.15 22.87
N GLN A 111 -27.46 -7.12 21.64
CA GLN A 111 -27.43 -5.95 20.80
C GLN A 111 -28.71 -5.14 21.01
N MET A 112 -28.57 -3.83 21.29
CA MET A 112 -29.65 -2.85 21.31
C MET A 112 -29.50 -1.90 20.13
N ILE A 113 -30.53 -1.77 19.31
CA ILE A 113 -30.54 -0.95 18.11
C ILE A 113 -31.53 0.20 18.30
N ILE A 114 -31.03 1.44 18.19
CA ILE A 114 -31.84 2.65 18.16
C ILE A 114 -31.89 3.13 16.72
N LYS A 115 -33.07 3.10 16.11
CA LYS A 115 -33.27 3.41 14.71
C LYS A 115 -34.19 4.59 14.51
N THR A 116 -33.77 5.55 13.67
CA THR A 116 -34.62 6.61 13.10
C THR A 116 -34.91 6.29 11.64
N SER A 117 -35.59 7.18 10.91
CA SER A 117 -35.79 7.03 9.46
C SER A 117 -34.50 7.02 8.63
N THR A 118 -33.42 7.60 9.15
CA THR A 118 -32.18 7.87 8.39
C THR A 118 -30.91 7.40 9.07
N THR A 119 -30.95 7.14 10.38
CA THR A 119 -29.77 6.75 11.17
C THR A 119 -30.06 5.54 12.03
N GLN A 120 -28.99 4.79 12.34
CA GLN A 120 -29.03 3.67 13.26
C GLN A 120 -27.84 3.78 14.21
N HIS A 121 -28.13 3.65 15.52
CA HIS A 121 -27.12 3.58 16.59
C HIS A 121 -27.24 2.23 17.26
N VAL A 122 -26.09 1.55 17.42
CA VAL A 122 -26.03 0.21 18.00
C VAL A 122 -25.21 0.25 19.27
N TYR A 123 -25.79 -0.31 20.35
CA TYR A 123 -25.12 -0.56 21.61
C TYR A 123 -25.01 -2.06 21.86
N LEU A 124 -23.89 -2.45 22.44
CA LEU A 124 -23.71 -3.78 22.99
C LEU A 124 -24.03 -3.73 24.49
N ILE A 125 -25.04 -4.44 24.93
CA ILE A 125 -25.36 -4.59 26.37
C ILE A 125 -24.63 -5.80 26.87
N MET A 126 -23.72 -5.61 27.84
CA MET A 126 -22.92 -6.67 28.41
C MET A 126 -23.26 -6.85 29.88
N GLN A 127 -23.54 -8.09 30.30
CA GLN A 127 -23.82 -8.41 31.70
C GLN A 127 -22.85 -9.48 32.20
N LEU A 128 -22.23 -9.21 33.35
CA LEU A 128 -21.32 -10.15 34.00
C LEU A 128 -22.03 -11.46 34.35
N GLY A 129 -21.28 -12.56 34.37
CA GLY A 129 -21.72 -13.83 34.94
C GLY A 129 -21.78 -13.81 36.47
N SER A 130 -22.37 -14.83 37.10
CA SER A 130 -22.51 -14.97 38.55
C SER A 130 -21.19 -14.98 39.31
N THR A 131 -20.09 -15.30 38.62
CA THR A 131 -18.71 -15.25 39.16
C THR A 131 -18.07 -13.87 39.02
N GLY A 132 -18.77 -12.88 38.45
CA GLY A 132 -18.26 -11.55 38.18
C GLY A 132 -17.32 -11.48 36.96
N LYS A 133 -17.16 -12.57 36.22
CA LYS A 133 -16.35 -12.60 34.98
C LYS A 133 -17.10 -11.94 33.83
N GLY A 134 -16.37 -11.15 33.03
CA GLY A 134 -16.84 -10.61 31.77
C GLY A 134 -16.62 -11.56 30.59
N ILE A 135 -16.99 -11.11 29.41
CA ILE A 135 -16.72 -11.84 28.16
C ILE A 135 -15.22 -11.78 27.86
N THR A 136 -14.64 -12.94 27.59
CA THR A 136 -13.26 -13.06 27.13
C THR A 136 -13.27 -13.26 25.61
N TYR A 137 -12.52 -12.42 24.89
CA TYR A 137 -12.32 -12.55 23.47
C TYR A 137 -10.96 -13.23 23.19
N THR A 138 -10.97 -14.18 22.27
CA THR A 138 -9.77 -14.83 21.76
C THR A 138 -9.14 -13.95 20.71
N SER A 139 -7.84 -13.71 20.79
CA SER A 139 -7.13 -12.89 19.81
C SER A 139 -7.17 -13.52 18.41
N LEU A 140 -7.17 -12.68 17.37
CA LEU A 140 -7.13 -13.17 15.99
C LEU A 140 -5.84 -13.95 15.70
N ALA A 141 -4.75 -13.70 16.43
CA ALA A 141 -3.52 -14.49 16.35
C ALA A 141 -3.71 -15.94 16.83
N GLU A 142 -4.47 -16.14 17.90
CA GLU A 142 -4.80 -17.48 18.40
C GLU A 142 -5.75 -18.21 17.43
N ILE A 143 -6.75 -17.50 16.89
CA ILE A 143 -7.63 -18.06 15.85
C ILE A 143 -6.84 -18.44 14.61
N ALA A 144 -5.88 -17.60 14.18
CA ALA A 144 -5.02 -17.91 13.04
C ALA A 144 -4.21 -19.20 13.26
N LYS A 145 -3.71 -19.45 14.48
CA LYS A 145 -3.02 -20.71 14.82
C LYS A 145 -3.94 -21.92 14.68
N LEU A 146 -5.21 -21.82 15.10
CA LEU A 146 -6.18 -22.91 14.92
C LEU A 146 -6.42 -23.27 13.44
N GLY A 147 -6.25 -22.31 12.54
CA GLY A 147 -6.43 -22.51 11.10
C GLY A 147 -5.18 -22.97 10.35
N GLN A 148 -4.00 -23.01 10.98
CA GLN A 148 -2.75 -23.31 10.27
C GLN A 148 -2.70 -24.68 9.61
N ASP A 149 -3.27 -25.67 10.28
CA ASP A 149 -3.37 -27.07 9.81
C ASP A 149 -4.65 -27.36 9.01
N ALA A 150 -5.55 -26.39 8.85
CA ALA A 150 -6.72 -26.55 8.03
C ALA A 150 -6.36 -26.52 6.55
N ASP A 151 -7.08 -27.27 5.73
CA ASP A 151 -7.01 -27.18 4.26
C ASP A 151 -7.95 -26.09 3.73
N GLN A 152 -8.03 -25.98 2.41
CA GLN A 152 -8.94 -25.03 1.75
C GLN A 152 -10.43 -25.38 1.94
N ASN A 153 -10.77 -26.65 2.24
CA ASN A 153 -12.15 -27.07 2.52
C ASN A 153 -12.55 -26.69 3.95
N GLY A 154 -11.57 -26.48 4.82
CA GLY A 154 -11.73 -26.03 6.20
C GLY A 154 -12.25 -27.09 7.16
N LYS A 155 -12.24 -26.72 8.42
CA LYS A 155 -12.76 -27.51 9.55
C LYS A 155 -13.71 -26.67 10.40
N THR A 156 -14.64 -27.31 11.11
CA THR A 156 -15.54 -26.66 12.06
C THR A 156 -14.82 -26.38 13.36
N ILE A 157 -15.11 -25.25 13.98
CA ILE A 157 -14.64 -24.88 15.33
C ILE A 157 -15.64 -25.44 16.34
N ASP A 158 -15.22 -26.38 17.16
CA ASP A 158 -16.08 -26.99 18.21
C ASP A 158 -15.98 -26.28 19.56
N GLN A 159 -14.92 -25.46 19.74
CA GLN A 159 -14.66 -24.72 20.97
C GLN A 159 -15.59 -23.51 21.07
N ASP A 160 -16.02 -23.20 22.31
CA ASP A 160 -16.79 -21.97 22.59
C ASP A 160 -15.84 -20.77 22.68
N LEU A 161 -15.40 -20.29 21.52
CA LEU A 161 -14.52 -19.15 21.36
C LEU A 161 -15.33 -17.93 20.91
N ARG A 162 -14.85 -16.75 21.27
CA ARG A 162 -15.41 -15.48 20.84
C ARG A 162 -14.31 -14.57 20.33
N ILE A 163 -14.60 -13.79 19.29
CA ILE A 163 -13.71 -12.74 18.78
C ILE A 163 -14.39 -11.39 18.86
N ARG A 164 -13.55 -10.35 18.88
CA ARG A 164 -13.96 -8.96 18.66
C ARG A 164 -12.95 -8.31 17.73
N ALA A 165 -13.42 -7.78 16.61
CA ALA A 165 -12.54 -7.20 15.60
C ALA A 165 -13.30 -6.21 14.71
N THR A 166 -12.58 -5.28 14.09
CA THR A 166 -13.14 -4.27 13.19
C THR A 166 -12.87 -4.62 11.73
N VAL A 167 -13.85 -4.43 10.88
CA VAL A 167 -13.76 -4.63 9.43
C VAL A 167 -12.91 -3.53 8.81
N THR A 168 -11.92 -3.93 8.01
CA THR A 168 -10.96 -3.03 7.36
C THR A 168 -11.10 -2.95 5.84
N THR A 169 -12.25 -3.41 5.30
CA THR A 169 -12.49 -3.46 3.87
C THR A 169 -13.79 -2.77 3.47
N HIS A 170 -13.77 -2.06 2.35
CA HIS A 170 -14.91 -1.42 1.73
C HIS A 170 -15.55 -2.35 0.70
N ALA A 171 -16.66 -3.02 1.05
CA ALA A 171 -17.32 -3.98 0.18
C ALA A 171 -17.89 -3.35 -1.11
N GLU A 172 -18.36 -2.09 -1.03
CA GLU A 172 -18.94 -1.32 -2.13
C GLU A 172 -17.96 -1.07 -3.29
N THR A 173 -16.65 -1.10 -3.02
CA THR A 173 -15.63 -0.88 -4.04
C THR A 173 -15.40 -2.10 -4.93
N ARG A 174 -15.92 -3.26 -4.56
CA ARG A 174 -15.77 -4.54 -5.29
C ARG A 174 -14.32 -4.94 -5.57
N GLN A 175 -13.41 -4.50 -4.69
CA GLN A 175 -11.96 -4.76 -4.79
C GLN A 175 -11.59 -6.16 -4.27
N PHE A 176 -12.57 -6.94 -3.80
CA PHE A 176 -12.38 -8.25 -3.19
C PHE A 176 -13.14 -9.35 -3.96
N PRO A 177 -12.83 -10.63 -3.76
CA PRO A 177 -13.36 -11.74 -4.54
C PRO A 177 -14.90 -11.80 -4.64
N PHE A 178 -15.58 -11.46 -3.54
CA PHE A 178 -17.03 -11.38 -3.44
C PHE A 178 -17.44 -10.45 -2.29
N ALA A 179 -18.69 -10.01 -2.27
CA ALA A 179 -19.18 -9.00 -1.32
C ALA A 179 -19.02 -9.41 0.15
N GLY A 180 -19.19 -10.68 0.46
CA GLY A 180 -19.01 -11.19 1.83
C GLY A 180 -17.58 -11.55 2.22
N PHE A 181 -16.56 -11.05 1.52
CA PHE A 181 -15.14 -11.28 1.84
C PHE A 181 -14.53 -10.04 2.48
N HIS A 182 -14.19 -10.14 3.75
CA HIS A 182 -13.71 -9.02 4.55
C HIS A 182 -12.38 -9.34 5.23
N TYR A 183 -11.55 -8.33 5.39
CA TYR A 183 -10.44 -8.37 6.34
C TYR A 183 -10.92 -7.75 7.64
N ILE A 184 -10.55 -8.37 8.76
CA ILE A 184 -10.85 -7.88 10.11
C ILE A 184 -9.57 -7.78 10.92
N GLN A 185 -9.52 -6.81 11.84
CA GLN A 185 -8.37 -6.54 12.70
C GLN A 185 -8.83 -6.33 14.14
N ASP A 186 -8.16 -7.00 15.10
CA ASP A 186 -8.43 -6.83 16.53
C ASP A 186 -7.67 -5.64 17.13
N ALA A 187 -7.91 -5.34 18.41
CA ALA A 187 -7.30 -4.21 19.11
C ALA A 187 -5.77 -4.35 19.26
N GLU A 188 -5.24 -5.57 19.25
CA GLU A 188 -3.81 -5.86 19.28
C GLU A 188 -3.15 -5.74 17.90
N GLY A 189 -3.93 -5.48 16.86
CA GLY A 189 -3.46 -5.36 15.49
C GLY A 189 -3.36 -6.68 14.73
N ASN A 190 -3.75 -7.82 15.32
CA ASN A 190 -3.79 -9.08 14.59
C ASN A 190 -4.94 -9.06 13.57
N ALA A 191 -4.75 -9.73 12.44
CA ALA A 191 -5.74 -9.68 11.36
C ALA A 191 -5.88 -11.02 10.63
N LEU A 192 -7.10 -11.29 10.15
CA LEU A 192 -7.41 -12.42 9.29
C LEU A 192 -8.56 -12.08 8.34
N VAL A 193 -8.95 -13.03 7.52
CA VAL A 193 -10.12 -12.90 6.65
C VAL A 193 -11.35 -13.45 7.37
N LEU A 194 -12.43 -12.67 7.37
CA LEU A 194 -13.76 -13.10 7.75
C LEU A 194 -14.64 -13.16 6.50
N THR A 195 -15.37 -14.25 6.34
CA THR A 195 -16.35 -14.40 5.25
C THR A 195 -17.74 -14.61 5.82
N VAL A 196 -18.73 -13.95 5.22
CA VAL A 196 -20.14 -14.23 5.51
C VAL A 196 -20.71 -15.19 4.47
N PRO A 197 -21.67 -16.07 4.83
CA PRO A 197 -22.33 -16.98 3.91
C PRO A 197 -22.98 -16.25 2.74
N LYS A 198 -23.07 -16.95 1.60
CA LYS A 198 -23.76 -16.40 0.41
C LYS A 198 -25.24 -16.12 0.71
N GLY A 199 -25.67 -14.90 0.41
CA GLY A 199 -27.05 -14.45 0.61
C GLY A 199 -27.23 -13.61 1.86
N GLU A 200 -26.22 -13.54 2.72
CA GLU A 200 -26.17 -12.58 3.81
C GLU A 200 -25.56 -11.24 3.33
N ASP A 201 -25.92 -10.14 4.00
CA ASP A 201 -25.42 -8.80 3.68
C ASP A 201 -23.93 -8.69 3.94
N ALA A 202 -23.25 -7.90 3.11
CA ALA A 202 -21.85 -7.60 3.34
C ALA A 202 -21.67 -6.68 4.55
N LEU A 203 -20.64 -6.95 5.36
CA LEU A 203 -20.19 -6.04 6.41
C LEU A 203 -19.60 -4.77 5.78
N GLN A 204 -19.61 -3.68 6.54
CA GLN A 204 -19.10 -2.40 6.10
C GLN A 204 -17.76 -2.08 6.77
N PHE A 205 -16.95 -1.25 6.12
CA PHE A 205 -15.73 -0.71 6.74
C PHE A 205 -16.06 -0.01 8.07
N GLY A 206 -15.33 -0.35 9.12
CA GLY A 206 -15.56 0.20 10.44
C GLY A 206 -16.67 -0.52 11.24
N ASP A 207 -17.25 -1.60 10.73
CA ASP A 207 -18.11 -2.46 11.55
C ASP A 207 -17.25 -3.20 12.57
N GLU A 208 -17.51 -2.99 13.85
CA GLU A 208 -16.96 -3.82 14.91
C GLU A 208 -17.83 -5.05 15.08
N VAL A 209 -17.26 -6.20 14.85
CA VAL A 209 -17.92 -7.49 14.93
C VAL A 209 -17.50 -8.21 16.20
N THR A 210 -18.45 -8.60 17.03
CA THR A 210 -18.27 -9.65 18.04
C THR A 210 -18.91 -10.92 17.53
N ALA A 211 -18.18 -12.04 17.52
CA ALA A 211 -18.70 -13.29 16.96
C ALA A 211 -18.45 -14.48 17.86
N LYS A 212 -19.48 -15.37 17.95
CA LYS A 212 -19.38 -16.69 18.57
C LYS A 212 -18.93 -17.68 17.52
N LEU A 213 -17.82 -18.39 17.78
CA LEU A 213 -17.16 -19.21 16.77
C LEU A 213 -17.53 -20.69 16.82
N LYS A 214 -18.22 -21.16 17.84
CA LYS A 214 -18.69 -22.56 17.88
C LYS A 214 -19.62 -22.84 16.70
N GLY A 215 -19.26 -23.82 15.89
CA GLY A 215 -19.96 -24.14 14.64
C GLY A 215 -19.51 -23.33 13.42
N ALA A 216 -18.70 -22.29 13.60
CA ALA A 216 -18.08 -21.55 12.49
C ALA A 216 -17.04 -22.42 11.77
N LYS A 217 -16.75 -22.08 10.51
CA LYS A 217 -15.79 -22.80 9.69
C LYS A 217 -14.49 -22.01 9.56
N ILE A 218 -13.34 -22.68 9.76
CA ILE A 218 -12.02 -22.10 9.55
C ILE A 218 -11.26 -22.87 8.49
N SER A 219 -10.63 -22.15 7.54
CA SER A 219 -9.89 -22.74 6.42
C SER A 219 -8.56 -22.00 6.19
N ASN A 220 -7.65 -22.64 5.46
CA ASN A 220 -6.38 -22.07 5.04
C ASN A 220 -6.30 -22.10 3.51
N TYR A 221 -6.36 -20.95 2.89
CA TYR A 221 -6.22 -20.81 1.45
C TYR A 221 -4.89 -20.13 1.12
N ASN A 222 -3.90 -20.90 0.68
CA ASN A 222 -2.57 -20.41 0.31
C ASN A 222 -1.89 -19.54 1.39
N GLY A 223 -2.03 -19.91 2.67
CA GLY A 223 -1.46 -19.17 3.79
C GLY A 223 -2.37 -18.07 4.35
N THR A 224 -3.51 -17.80 3.71
CA THR A 224 -4.53 -16.89 4.25
C THR A 224 -5.56 -17.68 5.05
N ILE A 225 -5.62 -17.43 6.37
CA ILE A 225 -6.64 -18.01 7.23
C ILE A 225 -7.96 -17.29 7.02
N GLN A 226 -9.01 -18.06 6.77
CA GLN A 226 -10.36 -17.56 6.51
C GLN A 226 -11.33 -18.16 7.53
N LEU A 227 -12.07 -17.28 8.18
CA LEU A 227 -13.08 -17.63 9.17
C LEU A 227 -14.46 -17.32 8.56
N GLN A 228 -15.31 -18.33 8.40
CA GLN A 228 -16.68 -18.15 7.93
C GLN A 228 -17.66 -18.14 9.09
N VAL A 229 -18.38 -17.03 9.26
CA VAL A 229 -19.32 -16.79 10.35
C VAL A 229 -20.61 -16.21 9.76
N SER A 230 -21.77 -16.70 10.19
CA SER A 230 -23.07 -16.15 9.79
C SER A 230 -23.45 -14.95 10.66
N HIS A 231 -24.33 -14.08 10.17
CA HIS A 231 -24.85 -12.96 10.94
C HIS A 231 -25.56 -13.41 12.22
N ALA A 232 -26.20 -14.59 12.22
CA ALA A 232 -26.81 -15.15 13.43
C ALA A 232 -25.81 -15.40 14.59
N GLN A 233 -24.52 -15.49 14.26
CA GLN A 233 -23.45 -15.68 15.25
C GLN A 233 -22.75 -14.38 15.64
N MET A 234 -23.14 -13.24 15.04
CA MET A 234 -22.47 -11.94 15.20
C MET A 234 -23.36 -10.92 15.88
N ALA A 235 -22.73 -10.01 16.62
CA ALA A 235 -23.26 -8.69 16.91
C ALA A 235 -22.37 -7.67 16.20
N ILE A 236 -22.99 -6.68 15.55
CA ILE A 236 -22.32 -5.71 14.68
C ILE A 236 -22.59 -4.31 15.22
N VAL A 237 -21.53 -3.58 15.57
CA VAL A 237 -21.58 -2.17 15.95
C VAL A 237 -20.93 -1.35 14.83
N PRO A 238 -21.70 -0.56 14.07
CA PRO A 238 -21.17 0.17 12.92
C PRO A 238 -20.34 1.39 13.33
N ASN A 239 -19.58 1.92 12.37
CA ASN A 239 -18.86 3.20 12.46
C ASN A 239 -17.83 3.28 13.59
N LYS A 240 -17.14 2.20 13.88
CA LYS A 240 -15.98 2.22 14.76
C LYS A 240 -14.76 2.75 13.99
N PRO A 241 -14.08 3.77 14.53
CA PRO A 241 -12.87 4.28 13.90
C PRO A 241 -11.78 3.21 13.93
N ILE A 242 -11.10 3.05 12.80
CA ILE A 242 -9.90 2.21 12.69
C ILE A 242 -8.82 2.97 11.94
N GLU A 243 -7.65 3.09 12.54
CA GLU A 243 -6.50 3.73 11.93
C GLU A 243 -5.57 2.67 11.33
N PRO A 244 -5.01 2.92 10.14
CA PRO A 244 -4.05 2.01 9.55
C PRO A 244 -2.74 2.02 10.32
N ILE A 245 -2.10 0.86 10.43
CA ILE A 245 -0.76 0.72 11.01
C ILE A 245 0.24 1.38 10.05
N GLU A 246 0.99 2.36 10.54
CA GLU A 246 2.08 2.98 9.77
C GLU A 246 3.23 1.99 9.62
N THR A 247 3.66 1.74 8.38
CA THR A 247 4.72 0.77 8.08
C THR A 247 5.54 1.19 6.86
N THR A 248 6.60 0.44 6.60
CA THR A 248 7.48 0.60 5.44
C THR A 248 7.23 -0.50 4.41
N LEU A 249 7.57 -0.22 3.14
CA LEU A 249 7.50 -1.22 2.08
C LEU A 249 8.38 -2.44 2.40
N ALA A 250 9.51 -2.19 3.07
CA ALA A 250 10.43 -3.23 3.53
C ALA A 250 9.79 -4.22 4.50
N GLU A 251 9.00 -3.71 5.45
CA GLU A 251 8.32 -4.54 6.45
C GLU A 251 7.17 -5.34 5.84
N VAL A 252 6.44 -4.74 4.90
CA VAL A 252 5.43 -5.46 4.10
C VAL A 252 6.06 -6.63 3.35
N ILE A 253 7.16 -6.39 2.62
CA ILE A 253 7.89 -7.42 1.86
C ILE A 253 8.44 -8.52 2.78
N ALA A 254 8.88 -8.15 3.99
CA ALA A 254 9.36 -9.09 5.00
C ALA A 254 8.24 -9.90 5.67
N GLY A 255 6.97 -9.67 5.31
CA GLY A 255 5.82 -10.40 5.85
C GLY A 255 5.47 -10.07 7.29
N LYS A 256 5.80 -8.86 7.78
CA LYS A 256 5.51 -8.45 9.16
C LYS A 256 4.04 -8.12 9.41
N HIS A 257 3.27 -7.85 8.36
CA HIS A 257 1.90 -7.33 8.44
C HIS A 257 0.87 -8.18 7.69
N PRO A 258 0.83 -9.51 7.86
CA PRO A 258 -0.10 -10.35 7.11
C PRO A 258 -1.56 -9.99 7.45
N ASN A 259 -2.35 -9.73 6.41
CA ASN A 259 -3.77 -9.38 6.47
C ASN A 259 -4.12 -8.05 7.17
N GLN A 260 -3.13 -7.32 7.70
CA GLN A 260 -3.34 -6.07 8.43
C GLN A 260 -3.67 -4.90 7.51
N TYR A 261 -4.43 -3.95 8.04
CA TYR A 261 -4.71 -2.65 7.44
C TYR A 261 -3.55 -1.70 7.75
N VAL A 262 -2.82 -1.31 6.72
CA VAL A 262 -1.57 -0.55 6.85
C VAL A 262 -1.57 0.70 5.98
N ARG A 263 -0.72 1.67 6.35
CA ARG A 263 -0.35 2.80 5.50
C ARG A 263 1.14 2.76 5.23
N VAL A 264 1.51 2.62 3.96
CA VAL A 264 2.89 2.66 3.49
C VAL A 264 3.16 4.03 2.89
N LYS A 265 4.18 4.73 3.42
CA LYS A 265 4.61 6.06 2.97
C LYS A 265 5.78 5.97 1.99
N ASP A 266 6.04 7.08 1.31
CA ASP A 266 7.17 7.24 0.40
C ASP A 266 7.23 6.15 -0.68
N VAL A 267 6.09 5.90 -1.34
CA VAL A 267 5.98 4.96 -2.44
C VAL A 267 5.47 5.62 -3.71
N GLN A 268 5.77 5.02 -4.84
CA GLN A 268 5.25 5.41 -6.15
C GLN A 268 5.08 4.19 -7.04
N PHE A 269 4.18 4.26 -8.03
CA PHE A 269 4.10 3.19 -9.04
C PHE A 269 5.28 3.26 -9.99
N VAL A 270 5.82 2.09 -10.34
CA VAL A 270 6.91 1.99 -11.32
C VAL A 270 6.45 2.46 -12.70
N LYS A 271 5.22 2.09 -13.10
CA LYS A 271 4.62 2.48 -14.37
C LYS A 271 3.31 3.24 -14.15
N PRO A 272 3.36 4.59 -14.14
CA PRO A 272 2.15 5.42 -14.05
C PRO A 272 1.41 5.54 -15.40
N ASP A 273 0.32 6.29 -15.41
CA ASP A 273 -0.48 6.68 -16.59
C ASP A 273 -1.12 5.52 -17.39
N VAL A 274 -1.09 4.32 -16.83
CA VAL A 274 -1.83 3.15 -17.34
C VAL A 274 -3.06 2.90 -16.45
N PRO A 275 -4.11 2.22 -16.93
CA PRO A 275 -5.24 1.84 -16.08
C PRO A 275 -4.80 0.99 -14.88
N PHE A 276 -5.50 1.12 -13.75
CA PHE A 276 -5.22 0.28 -12.57
C PHE A 276 -5.37 -1.19 -12.89
N PHE A 277 -6.45 -1.59 -13.56
CA PHE A 277 -6.60 -2.94 -14.10
C PHE A 277 -6.13 -2.98 -15.54
N ASP A 278 -5.42 -4.03 -15.92
CA ASP A 278 -5.00 -4.23 -17.31
C ASP A 278 -6.15 -4.84 -18.11
N PRO A 279 -6.75 -4.12 -19.07
CA PRO A 279 -7.88 -4.62 -19.85
C PRO A 279 -7.52 -5.88 -20.68
N ALA A 280 -6.24 -6.11 -20.98
CA ALA A 280 -5.76 -7.29 -21.68
C ALA A 280 -5.56 -8.50 -20.74
N SER A 281 -5.69 -8.32 -19.42
CA SER A 281 -5.49 -9.39 -18.45
C SER A 281 -6.62 -10.42 -18.51
N THR A 282 -6.25 -11.70 -18.62
CA THR A 282 -7.18 -12.83 -18.51
C THR A 282 -7.43 -13.25 -17.06
N TYR A 283 -6.70 -12.67 -16.09
CA TYR A 283 -6.82 -12.97 -14.68
C TYR A 283 -7.90 -12.13 -13.98
N SER A 284 -8.31 -12.55 -12.81
CA SER A 284 -9.28 -11.81 -11.99
C SER A 284 -8.70 -10.55 -11.37
N SER A 285 -7.38 -10.42 -11.31
CA SER A 285 -6.69 -9.24 -10.80
C SER A 285 -5.48 -8.88 -11.65
N THR A 286 -5.07 -7.62 -11.60
CA THR A 286 -3.81 -7.11 -12.15
C THR A 286 -2.93 -6.66 -11.02
N ARG A 287 -1.64 -6.93 -11.13
CA ARG A 287 -0.61 -6.46 -10.19
C ARG A 287 0.13 -5.30 -10.81
N ARG A 288 0.17 -4.18 -10.09
CA ARG A 288 0.88 -2.95 -10.46
C ARG A 288 2.04 -2.75 -9.50
N GLU A 289 3.24 -2.81 -10.04
CA GLU A 289 4.46 -2.70 -9.23
C GLU A 289 4.60 -1.30 -8.64
N ILE A 290 4.89 -1.23 -7.34
CA ILE A 290 5.28 -0.03 -6.62
C ILE A 290 6.68 -0.17 -6.06
N THR A 291 7.31 0.95 -5.80
CA THR A 291 8.66 1.02 -5.24
C THR A 291 8.76 2.12 -4.19
N ASP A 292 9.67 1.96 -3.25
CA ASP A 292 10.12 3.00 -2.33
C ASP A 292 11.42 3.66 -2.83
N LYS A 293 11.90 4.67 -2.11
CA LYS A 293 13.15 5.38 -2.43
C LYS A 293 14.38 4.47 -2.42
N SER A 294 14.35 3.37 -1.66
CA SER A 294 15.47 2.41 -1.60
C SER A 294 15.48 1.41 -2.76
N GLY A 295 14.46 1.44 -3.62
CA GLY A 295 14.31 0.51 -4.73
C GLY A 295 13.66 -0.83 -4.37
N LYS A 296 13.18 -0.99 -3.12
CA LYS A 296 12.38 -2.16 -2.75
C LYS A 296 11.04 -2.12 -3.46
N LYS A 297 10.57 -3.28 -3.89
CA LYS A 297 9.40 -3.39 -4.75
C LYS A 297 8.41 -4.42 -4.22
N THR A 298 7.13 -4.12 -4.32
CA THR A 298 6.02 -5.07 -4.22
C THR A 298 4.91 -4.67 -5.17
N ASN A 299 3.74 -5.31 -5.09
CA ASN A 299 2.64 -5.03 -5.98
C ASN A 299 1.44 -4.44 -5.24
N VAL A 300 0.76 -3.55 -5.91
CA VAL A 300 -0.63 -3.19 -5.64
C VAL A 300 -1.51 -4.06 -6.51
N GLU A 301 -2.38 -4.84 -5.90
CA GLU A 301 -3.28 -5.76 -6.58
C GLU A 301 -4.66 -5.13 -6.77
N ILE A 302 -5.12 -5.07 -8.01
CA ILE A 302 -6.41 -4.48 -8.39
C ILE A 302 -7.28 -5.54 -9.05
N TRP A 303 -8.49 -5.73 -8.52
CA TRP A 303 -9.45 -6.69 -9.07
C TRP A 303 -10.19 -6.12 -10.27
N LYS A 304 -10.55 -7.01 -11.22
CA LYS A 304 -11.34 -6.65 -12.42
C LYS A 304 -12.71 -6.05 -12.12
N THR A 305 -13.21 -6.24 -10.91
CA THR A 305 -14.50 -5.75 -10.43
C THR A 305 -14.39 -4.44 -9.66
N ALA A 306 -13.16 -3.96 -9.35
CA ALA A 306 -12.95 -2.73 -8.61
C ALA A 306 -13.62 -1.53 -9.31
N THR A 307 -14.30 -0.69 -8.56
CA THR A 307 -15.04 0.47 -9.11
C THR A 307 -14.14 1.48 -9.82
N PHE A 308 -12.87 1.56 -9.42
CA PHE A 308 -11.85 2.47 -9.96
C PHE A 308 -10.85 1.81 -10.93
N ARG A 309 -11.12 0.59 -11.37
CA ARG A 309 -10.21 -0.23 -12.20
C ARG A 309 -9.74 0.43 -13.49
N ASP A 310 -10.62 1.23 -14.11
CA ASP A 310 -10.37 1.87 -15.42
C ASP A 310 -9.69 3.25 -15.28
N GLU A 311 -9.56 3.77 -14.05
CA GLU A 311 -8.84 5.01 -13.79
C GLU A 311 -7.35 4.83 -14.02
N LYS A 312 -6.67 5.93 -14.40
CA LYS A 312 -5.22 5.95 -14.58
C LYS A 312 -4.50 5.98 -13.23
N ILE A 313 -3.42 5.23 -13.16
CA ILE A 313 -2.48 5.27 -12.05
C ILE A 313 -1.85 6.65 -11.96
N PRO A 314 -1.87 7.31 -10.78
CA PRO A 314 -1.22 8.60 -10.58
C PRO A 314 0.27 8.55 -10.89
N SER A 315 0.78 9.64 -11.47
CA SER A 315 2.21 9.77 -11.79
C SER A 315 3.08 10.20 -10.60
N GLY A 316 2.49 10.63 -9.50
CA GLY A 316 3.22 11.13 -8.33
C GLY A 316 3.76 10.04 -7.39
N SER A 317 4.24 10.51 -6.24
CA SER A 317 4.62 9.70 -5.08
C SER A 317 3.80 10.08 -3.84
N GLY A 318 3.87 9.30 -2.77
CA GLY A 318 3.15 9.61 -1.54
C GLY A 318 2.87 8.38 -0.69
N SER A 319 1.62 8.17 -0.26
CA SER A 319 1.24 7.05 0.58
C SER A 319 0.13 6.19 -0.04
N ILE A 320 0.15 4.91 0.32
CA ILE A 320 -0.91 3.96 -0.03
C ILE A 320 -1.39 3.31 1.27
N THR A 321 -2.68 3.46 1.55
CA THR A 321 -3.38 2.73 2.61
C THR A 321 -4.01 1.47 1.99
N ALA A 322 -3.83 0.32 2.61
CA ALA A 322 -4.23 -0.95 2.02
C ALA A 322 -4.30 -2.07 3.07
N VAL A 323 -4.98 -3.15 2.76
CA VAL A 323 -4.76 -4.43 3.44
C VAL A 323 -3.58 -5.15 2.79
N VAL A 324 -2.75 -5.80 3.60
CA VAL A 324 -1.66 -6.65 3.12
C VAL A 324 -2.22 -8.03 2.81
N THR A 325 -2.31 -8.38 1.53
CA THR A 325 -2.80 -9.70 1.12
C THR A 325 -1.67 -10.72 1.09
N VAL A 326 -1.96 -11.94 1.54
CA VAL A 326 -1.02 -13.05 1.60
C VAL A 326 -1.35 -14.07 0.50
N ASN A 327 -0.33 -14.48 -0.24
CA ASN A 327 -0.41 -15.62 -1.15
C ASN A 327 0.90 -16.41 -1.04
N LYS A 328 0.89 -17.48 -0.25
CA LYS A 328 2.10 -18.24 0.12
C LYS A 328 3.14 -17.32 0.78
N THR A 329 4.23 -17.01 0.08
CA THR A 329 5.33 -16.16 0.52
C THR A 329 5.29 -14.74 -0.07
N PHE A 330 4.25 -14.42 -0.85
CA PHE A 330 4.11 -13.11 -1.48
C PHE A 330 3.14 -12.23 -0.70
N PHE A 331 3.53 -10.99 -0.48
CA PHE A 331 2.76 -9.97 0.21
C PHE A 331 2.50 -8.82 -0.74
N ASN A 332 1.22 -8.55 -1.06
CA ASN A 332 0.82 -7.46 -1.92
C ASN A 332 -0.04 -6.46 -1.13
N LEU A 333 -0.10 -5.24 -1.57
CA LEU A 333 -1.02 -4.23 -1.05
C LEU A 333 -2.32 -4.27 -1.86
N ARG A 334 -3.46 -4.27 -1.17
CA ARG A 334 -4.77 -4.14 -1.81
C ARG A 334 -5.50 -2.95 -1.20
N PRO A 335 -5.48 -1.79 -1.86
CA PRO A 335 -6.22 -0.61 -1.43
C PRO A 335 -7.71 -0.92 -1.38
N THR A 336 -8.39 -0.45 -0.35
CA THR A 336 -9.82 -0.71 -0.19
C THR A 336 -10.68 0.38 -0.82
N LEU A 337 -10.14 1.60 -0.94
CA LEU A 337 -10.74 2.73 -1.64
C LEU A 337 -9.77 3.32 -2.68
N ARG A 338 -10.31 4.01 -3.67
CA ARG A 338 -9.49 4.82 -4.59
C ARG A 338 -8.74 5.94 -3.87
N SER A 339 -9.39 6.57 -2.90
CA SER A 339 -8.82 7.65 -2.08
C SER A 339 -7.70 7.19 -1.14
N ASP A 340 -7.54 5.89 -0.95
CA ASP A 340 -6.43 5.30 -0.18
C ASP A 340 -5.07 5.44 -0.90
N ILE A 341 -5.10 5.70 -2.21
CA ILE A 341 -3.91 5.91 -3.05
C ILE A 341 -3.68 7.42 -3.17
N LYS A 342 -2.90 7.98 -2.23
CA LYS A 342 -2.55 9.40 -2.15
C LYS A 342 -1.14 9.63 -2.67
N LEU A 343 -1.01 9.81 -3.99
CA LEU A 343 0.27 10.02 -4.67
C LEU A 343 0.28 11.40 -5.33
N ASP A 344 0.20 12.44 -4.52
CA ASP A 344 0.10 13.85 -4.90
C ASP A 344 1.42 14.61 -4.79
N GLN A 345 2.46 13.95 -4.33
CA GLN A 345 3.80 14.52 -4.23
C GLN A 345 4.60 14.26 -5.51
N PRO A 346 5.63 15.07 -5.80
CA PRO A 346 6.54 14.79 -6.91
C PRO A 346 7.13 13.38 -6.82
N ARG A 347 7.35 12.76 -7.98
CA ARG A 347 8.08 11.48 -8.02
C ARG A 347 9.46 11.64 -7.40
N PHE A 348 9.90 10.61 -6.73
CA PHE A 348 11.28 10.48 -6.29
C PHE A 348 12.07 9.54 -7.21
N ASP A 349 13.36 9.70 -7.22
CA ASP A 349 14.28 8.80 -7.89
C ASP A 349 14.39 7.48 -7.10
N VAL A 350 14.17 6.37 -7.79
CA VAL A 350 14.25 5.03 -7.21
C VAL A 350 15.69 4.55 -7.28
N GLY A 351 16.28 4.24 -6.14
CA GLY A 351 17.65 3.71 -6.11
C GLY A 351 18.71 4.70 -6.62
N GLY A 352 18.46 5.99 -6.52
CA GLY A 352 19.43 7.03 -6.85
C GLY A 352 19.63 7.29 -8.35
N GLY A 353 18.56 7.37 -9.16
CA GLY A 353 18.62 7.68 -10.60
C GLY A 353 17.60 8.72 -11.06
N ASN A 354 18.05 9.93 -11.28
CA ASN A 354 17.65 11.04 -12.17
C ASN A 354 16.28 11.72 -12.10
N GLN A 355 16.22 12.83 -11.36
CA GLN A 355 15.76 14.17 -11.79
C GLN A 355 16.37 15.22 -10.85
N PRO A 356 16.65 16.46 -11.26
CA PRO A 356 17.26 17.45 -10.38
C PRO A 356 16.25 17.92 -9.33
N ASN A 357 16.54 17.62 -8.05
CA ASN A 357 15.84 18.18 -6.91
C ASN A 357 16.35 19.61 -6.66
N PRO A 358 15.50 20.63 -6.63
CA PRO A 358 15.93 21.99 -6.33
C PRO A 358 16.31 22.23 -4.86
N ASN A 359 16.30 21.19 -3.99
CA ASN A 359 16.73 21.34 -2.62
C ASN A 359 17.39 20.02 -2.12
N PRO A 360 18.74 19.94 -2.06
CA PRO A 360 19.43 18.73 -1.63
C PRO A 360 19.25 18.50 -0.12
N ASP A 361 18.76 17.28 0.23
CA ASP A 361 18.75 16.76 1.59
C ASP A 361 20.19 16.62 2.11
N PRO A 362 20.52 17.17 3.29
CA PRO A 362 21.89 17.15 3.82
C PRO A 362 22.30 15.85 4.50
N ASN A 363 21.65 14.69 4.26
CA ASN A 363 22.12 13.43 4.82
C ASN A 363 22.73 12.50 3.77
N PRO A 364 24.07 12.56 3.61
CA PRO A 364 24.75 11.84 2.57
C PRO A 364 24.94 10.38 2.95
N GLN A 365 24.52 9.47 2.05
CA GLN A 365 25.13 8.15 2.04
C GLN A 365 26.65 8.35 1.94
N GLY A 366 27.39 7.82 2.91
CA GLY A 366 28.85 7.90 2.92
C GLY A 366 29.48 7.25 1.68
N ASN A 367 30.77 7.08 1.69
CA ASN A 367 31.53 6.37 0.64
C ASN A 367 30.92 4.97 0.38
N ILE A 368 30.09 4.86 -0.69
CA ILE A 368 29.19 3.71 -0.89
C ILE A 368 29.92 2.41 -1.27
N TYR A 369 31.16 2.51 -1.75
CA TYR A 369 31.98 1.36 -2.11
C TYR A 369 33.27 1.24 -1.31
N ASP A 370 33.53 2.16 -0.35
CA ASP A 370 34.77 2.28 0.40
C ASP A 370 35.97 2.56 -0.51
N VAL A 371 35.80 3.47 -1.50
CA VAL A 371 36.92 3.91 -2.33
C VAL A 371 37.96 4.62 -1.47
N ASP A 372 39.23 4.44 -1.81
CA ASP A 372 40.32 5.10 -1.09
C ASP A 372 40.38 6.60 -1.43
N LEU A 373 39.90 7.43 -0.51
CA LEU A 373 39.84 8.88 -0.66
C LEU A 373 41.22 9.56 -0.59
N SER A 374 42.24 8.84 -0.14
CA SER A 374 43.61 9.36 -0.03
C SER A 374 44.41 9.33 -1.34
N GLN A 375 43.86 8.65 -2.37
CA GLN A 375 44.53 8.55 -3.66
C GLN A 375 44.74 9.91 -4.32
N THR A 376 45.95 10.11 -4.88
CA THR A 376 46.19 11.23 -5.78
C THR A 376 45.32 11.10 -7.04
N ALA A 377 44.58 12.16 -7.35
CA ALA A 377 43.70 12.15 -8.51
C ALA A 377 44.51 12.11 -9.83
N ARG A 378 44.11 11.22 -10.74
CA ARG A 378 44.67 11.13 -12.08
C ARG A 378 44.05 12.17 -12.99
N THR A 379 44.84 12.70 -13.90
CA THR A 379 44.38 13.68 -14.89
C THR A 379 43.45 13.07 -15.93
N ILE A 380 42.53 13.89 -16.43
CA ILE A 380 41.73 13.56 -17.64
C ILE A 380 42.39 14.27 -18.84
N PRO A 381 42.50 13.60 -20.00
CA PRO A 381 41.91 12.32 -20.40
C PRO A 381 42.52 11.13 -19.66
N PHE A 382 41.63 10.19 -19.25
CA PHE A 382 41.97 8.99 -18.52
C PHE A 382 41.64 7.74 -19.34
N ALA A 383 42.59 6.82 -19.40
CA ALA A 383 42.41 5.47 -19.95
C ALA A 383 43.48 4.55 -19.30
N ASP A 384 43.07 3.35 -18.95
CA ASP A 384 44.02 2.32 -18.46
C ASP A 384 44.04 1.11 -19.37
N ASP A 385 45.21 0.51 -19.47
CA ASP A 385 45.45 -0.72 -20.24
C ASP A 385 45.08 -1.96 -19.40
N PHE A 386 43.95 -2.57 -19.71
CA PHE A 386 43.45 -3.75 -19.02
C PHE A 386 44.32 -5.00 -19.22
N SER A 387 45.30 -4.98 -20.15
CA SER A 387 46.30 -6.05 -20.25
C SER A 387 47.12 -6.19 -18.97
N LYS A 388 47.28 -5.10 -18.24
CA LYS A 388 48.00 -5.00 -16.96
C LYS A 388 47.13 -5.32 -15.73
N GLY A 389 45.91 -5.81 -15.92
CA GLY A 389 44.94 -6.08 -14.86
C GLY A 389 45.22 -7.31 -13.99
N GLY A 390 46.44 -7.75 -13.89
CA GLY A 390 46.88 -8.91 -13.10
C GLY A 390 47.01 -10.20 -13.93
N ALA A 391 47.13 -11.34 -13.25
CA ALA A 391 47.23 -12.65 -13.91
C ALA A 391 45.86 -13.12 -14.43
N ASP A 392 45.84 -13.82 -15.56
CA ASP A 392 44.63 -14.37 -16.16
C ASP A 392 43.88 -15.32 -15.16
N LYS A 393 42.57 -15.25 -15.14
CA LYS A 393 41.67 -16.00 -14.21
C LYS A 393 41.84 -15.68 -12.72
N LYS A 394 42.52 -14.60 -12.37
CA LYS A 394 42.62 -14.07 -11.00
C LYS A 394 41.83 -12.79 -10.87
N ASP A 395 41.62 -12.34 -9.64
CA ASP A 395 40.95 -11.06 -9.37
C ASP A 395 41.63 -9.94 -10.18
N PHE A 396 40.80 -9.12 -10.84
CA PHE A 396 41.32 -8.00 -11.62
C PHE A 396 41.97 -6.97 -10.68
N THR A 397 43.20 -6.60 -10.95
CA THR A 397 44.00 -5.70 -10.14
C THR A 397 44.78 -4.71 -11.02
N LEU A 398 44.39 -3.45 -10.99
CA LEU A 398 45.16 -2.34 -11.55
C LEU A 398 45.44 -1.29 -10.46
N PRO A 399 46.61 -0.64 -10.48
CA PRO A 399 46.93 0.38 -9.47
C PRO A 399 45.87 1.48 -9.40
N GLY A 400 45.34 1.68 -8.19
CA GLY A 400 44.31 2.67 -7.91
C GLY A 400 42.86 2.24 -8.20
N TRP A 401 42.63 1.16 -8.93
CA TRP A 401 41.30 0.61 -9.12
C TRP A 401 40.81 -0.16 -7.88
N LEU A 402 39.55 0.01 -7.54
CA LEU A 402 38.89 -0.82 -6.54
C LEU A 402 38.12 -1.94 -7.23
N ASN A 403 38.36 -3.19 -6.83
CA ASN A 403 37.59 -4.36 -7.24
C ASN A 403 37.04 -5.06 -6.01
N LYS A 404 35.74 -4.92 -5.72
CA LYS A 404 35.14 -5.34 -4.47
C LYS A 404 33.90 -6.21 -4.68
N ALA A 405 33.81 -7.32 -3.91
CA ALA A 405 32.56 -8.06 -3.76
C ALA A 405 31.65 -7.31 -2.77
N LEU A 406 30.39 -7.12 -3.13
CA LEU A 406 29.37 -6.44 -2.32
C LEU A 406 28.37 -7.44 -1.73
N VAL A 407 27.99 -8.45 -2.51
CA VAL A 407 27.14 -9.57 -2.12
C VAL A 407 27.71 -10.83 -2.75
N GLY A 408 27.79 -11.91 -1.99
CA GLY A 408 28.47 -13.12 -2.41
C GLY A 408 30.01 -12.94 -2.44
N GLY A 409 30.73 -13.94 -2.92
CA GLY A 409 32.20 -13.94 -2.95
C GLY A 409 32.85 -13.50 -4.27
N ARG A 410 32.05 -13.20 -5.30
CA ARG A 410 32.58 -12.93 -6.65
C ARG A 410 33.09 -11.50 -6.80
N LYS A 411 34.19 -11.36 -7.55
CA LYS A 411 34.78 -10.10 -7.99
C LYS A 411 35.00 -10.12 -9.50
N PHE A 412 35.32 -8.98 -10.09
CA PHE A 412 35.81 -8.94 -11.45
C PHE A 412 37.16 -9.71 -11.58
N GLN A 413 37.28 -10.55 -12.59
CA GLN A 413 38.49 -11.33 -12.88
C GLN A 413 39.15 -10.80 -14.13
N LYS A 414 40.51 -10.76 -14.12
CA LYS A 414 41.28 -10.54 -15.34
C LYS A 414 41.08 -11.72 -16.27
N ARG A 415 40.71 -11.42 -17.52
CA ARG A 415 40.57 -12.41 -18.60
C ARG A 415 41.12 -11.87 -19.90
N SER A 416 41.44 -12.77 -20.81
CA SER A 416 41.87 -12.43 -22.16
C SER A 416 41.38 -13.45 -23.18
N PHE A 417 41.10 -12.96 -24.37
CA PHE A 417 40.81 -13.79 -25.54
C PHE A 417 41.50 -13.16 -26.77
N GLY A 418 42.50 -13.84 -27.33
CA GLY A 418 43.41 -13.23 -28.30
C GLY A 418 44.09 -12.00 -27.67
N ASP A 419 44.10 -10.91 -28.40
CA ASP A 419 44.69 -9.65 -27.99
C ASP A 419 43.73 -8.77 -27.14
N VAL A 420 42.49 -9.23 -26.92
CA VAL A 420 41.50 -8.50 -26.12
C VAL A 420 41.64 -8.86 -24.65
N HIS A 421 41.85 -7.86 -23.82
CA HIS A 421 41.97 -7.98 -22.37
C HIS A 421 40.82 -7.31 -21.68
N TYR A 422 40.21 -7.93 -20.64
CA TYR A 422 39.04 -7.40 -19.98
C TYR A 422 38.94 -7.78 -18.51
N ALA A 423 38.17 -7.00 -17.80
CA ALA A 423 37.67 -7.34 -16.46
C ALA A 423 36.30 -8.03 -16.59
N GLN A 424 36.26 -9.32 -16.25
CA GLN A 424 35.05 -10.14 -16.36
C GLN A 424 34.34 -10.31 -15.01
N ALA A 425 33.04 -10.05 -14.99
CA ALA A 425 32.16 -10.45 -13.91
C ALA A 425 31.17 -11.52 -14.36
N ASN A 426 30.97 -12.57 -13.57
CA ASN A 426 29.97 -13.60 -13.78
C ASN A 426 29.55 -14.27 -12.47
N ALA A 427 28.39 -14.92 -12.48
CA ALA A 427 27.88 -15.71 -11.38
C ALA A 427 27.91 -17.22 -11.65
N PHE A 428 28.51 -17.67 -12.76
CA PHE A 428 28.56 -19.08 -13.17
C PHE A 428 29.15 -19.97 -12.06
N GLY A 429 28.40 -21.01 -11.65
CA GLY A 429 28.82 -21.95 -10.63
C GLY A 429 28.84 -21.36 -9.21
N SER A 430 28.26 -20.19 -8.98
CA SER A 430 28.06 -19.67 -7.63
C SER A 430 26.90 -20.38 -6.94
N THR A 431 27.06 -20.66 -5.64
CA THR A 431 26.00 -21.17 -4.77
C THR A 431 25.28 -20.04 -4.03
N ASP A 432 25.79 -18.80 -4.15
CA ASP A 432 25.18 -17.64 -3.52
C ASP A 432 23.87 -17.26 -4.26
N PRO A 433 22.79 -16.94 -3.52
CA PRO A 433 21.50 -16.58 -4.14
C PRO A 433 21.56 -15.25 -4.92
N GLU A 434 22.53 -14.42 -4.63
CA GLU A 434 22.80 -13.15 -5.31
C GLU A 434 24.30 -12.90 -5.34
N ASN A 435 24.80 -12.38 -6.45
CA ASN A 435 26.17 -11.94 -6.61
C ASN A 435 26.20 -10.48 -7.06
N LYS A 436 26.88 -9.64 -6.30
CA LYS A 436 27.17 -8.25 -6.67
C LYS A 436 28.63 -7.95 -6.48
N CYS A 437 29.25 -7.35 -7.48
CA CYS A 437 30.62 -6.83 -7.38
C CYS A 437 30.76 -5.51 -8.13
N VAL A 438 31.71 -4.69 -7.69
CA VAL A 438 31.95 -3.38 -8.30
C VAL A 438 33.41 -3.23 -8.68
N LEU A 439 33.62 -2.60 -9.83
CA LEU A 439 34.92 -2.13 -10.32
C LEU A 439 34.86 -0.60 -10.37
N VAL A 440 35.74 0.10 -9.63
CA VAL A 440 35.75 1.56 -9.58
C VAL A 440 37.10 2.07 -10.08
N THR A 441 37.06 3.11 -10.93
CA THR A 441 38.27 3.77 -11.42
C THR A 441 39.13 4.30 -10.27
N PRO A 442 40.42 4.57 -10.48
CA PRO A 442 41.18 5.46 -9.63
C PRO A 442 40.45 6.81 -9.46
N ARG A 443 40.83 7.55 -8.44
CA ARG A 443 40.38 8.92 -8.27
C ARG A 443 40.75 9.74 -9.51
N LEU A 444 39.79 10.45 -10.11
CA LEU A 444 39.97 11.24 -11.33
C LEU A 444 39.87 12.73 -10.98
N GLN A 445 40.77 13.54 -11.56
CA GLN A 445 40.72 14.98 -11.40
C GLN A 445 39.59 15.55 -12.25
N MET A 446 38.53 16.03 -11.59
CA MET A 446 37.39 16.65 -12.25
C MET A 446 37.25 18.07 -11.72
N LYS A 447 36.74 18.98 -12.55
CA LYS A 447 36.41 20.33 -12.13
C LYS A 447 34.89 20.47 -12.00
N ALA A 448 34.43 21.03 -10.90
CA ALA A 448 33.01 21.29 -10.69
C ALA A 448 32.41 22.09 -11.87
N GLY A 449 31.26 21.64 -12.37
CA GLY A 449 30.55 22.27 -13.49
C GLY A 449 31.15 21.99 -14.89
N SER A 450 32.33 21.37 -14.99
CA SER A 450 32.90 21.00 -16.29
C SER A 450 32.28 19.71 -16.83
N SER A 451 32.12 19.63 -18.14
CA SER A 451 31.57 18.48 -18.84
C SER A 451 32.67 17.48 -19.21
N TYR A 452 32.41 16.20 -19.04
CA TYR A 452 33.28 15.10 -19.40
C TYR A 452 32.50 14.02 -20.14
N THR A 453 33.20 13.25 -20.97
CA THR A 453 32.62 12.08 -21.67
C THR A 453 33.20 10.80 -21.08
N VAL A 454 32.35 9.92 -20.57
CA VAL A 454 32.69 8.57 -20.13
C VAL A 454 32.37 7.61 -21.28
N GLU A 455 33.36 6.89 -21.75
CA GLU A 455 33.16 5.85 -22.77
C GLU A 455 33.44 4.48 -22.15
N LEU A 456 32.50 3.55 -22.33
CA LEU A 456 32.58 2.15 -21.90
C LEU A 456 32.57 1.25 -23.13
N THR A 457 33.56 0.35 -23.23
CA THR A 457 33.56 -0.76 -24.19
C THR A 457 33.39 -2.06 -23.41
N TYR A 458 32.40 -2.85 -23.78
CA TYR A 458 32.12 -4.14 -23.14
C TYR A 458 31.60 -5.17 -24.13
N SER A 459 31.71 -6.44 -23.75
CA SER A 459 31.03 -7.55 -24.40
C SER A 459 30.25 -8.38 -23.37
N THR A 460 29.36 -9.22 -23.87
CA THR A 460 28.49 -10.06 -23.03
C THR A 460 28.59 -11.52 -23.45
N GLY A 461 28.41 -12.42 -22.48
CA GLY A 461 28.23 -13.83 -22.72
C GLY A 461 27.10 -14.38 -21.88
N HIS A 462 26.16 -15.11 -22.50
CA HIS A 462 25.04 -15.72 -21.79
C HIS A 462 24.27 -14.75 -20.86
N THR A 463 23.77 -13.66 -21.41
CA THR A 463 23.03 -12.68 -20.65
C THR A 463 21.62 -13.19 -20.32
N ASN A 464 21.36 -13.48 -19.07
CA ASN A 464 20.06 -13.92 -18.59
C ASN A 464 19.83 -13.35 -17.19
N GLY A 465 19.27 -12.13 -17.12
CA GLY A 465 18.86 -11.50 -15.89
C GLY A 465 19.94 -10.80 -15.06
N ALA A 466 21.22 -10.80 -15.45
CA ALA A 466 22.23 -9.97 -14.80
C ALA A 466 22.27 -8.56 -15.40
N THR A 467 22.70 -7.60 -14.60
CA THR A 467 22.84 -6.19 -15.00
C THR A 467 24.28 -5.70 -14.85
N LEU A 468 24.64 -4.72 -15.69
CA LEU A 468 25.86 -3.94 -15.56
C LEU A 468 25.49 -2.47 -15.44
N THR A 469 25.69 -1.87 -14.24
CA THR A 469 25.28 -0.50 -13.95
C THR A 469 26.49 0.42 -13.91
N ILE A 470 26.45 1.52 -14.66
CA ILE A 470 27.51 2.52 -14.72
C ILE A 470 27.10 3.71 -13.86
N GLN A 471 28.01 4.16 -12.99
CA GLN A 471 27.72 5.20 -11.99
C GLN A 471 28.84 6.24 -11.91
N GLN A 472 28.45 7.48 -11.68
CA GLN A 472 29.34 8.58 -11.30
C GLN A 472 29.32 8.74 -9.78
N LEU A 473 30.52 8.80 -9.16
CA LEU A 473 30.69 9.11 -7.75
C LEU A 473 31.42 10.44 -7.59
N ASP A 474 31.15 11.14 -6.49
CA ASP A 474 31.84 12.39 -6.14
C ASP A 474 33.23 12.14 -5.50
N LYS A 475 33.90 13.22 -5.07
CA LYS A 475 35.21 13.18 -4.42
C LYS A 475 35.24 12.40 -3.10
N ASP A 476 34.08 12.23 -2.45
CA ASP A 476 33.88 11.54 -1.16
C ASP A 476 33.36 10.10 -1.36
N GLY A 477 33.30 9.62 -2.60
CA GLY A 477 32.81 8.26 -2.95
C GLY A 477 31.29 8.11 -2.86
N LYS A 478 30.54 9.23 -2.79
CA LYS A 478 29.08 9.23 -2.78
C LYS A 478 28.54 9.13 -4.19
N LEU A 479 27.41 8.45 -4.34
CA LEU A 479 26.74 8.36 -5.65
C LEU A 479 26.23 9.76 -6.06
N VAL A 480 26.73 10.24 -7.21
CA VAL A 480 26.19 11.46 -7.86
C VAL A 480 25.06 11.08 -8.80
N LYS A 481 25.28 10.05 -9.63
CA LYS A 481 24.34 9.66 -10.68
C LYS A 481 24.58 8.23 -11.16
N THR A 482 23.51 7.47 -11.40
CA THR A 482 23.56 6.28 -12.26
C THR A 482 23.43 6.73 -13.70
N LEU A 483 24.37 6.37 -14.55
CA LEU A 483 24.42 6.77 -15.95
C LEU A 483 23.54 5.85 -16.80
N GLU A 484 23.64 4.55 -16.59
CA GLU A 484 22.82 3.52 -17.26
C GLU A 484 22.86 2.22 -16.45
N GLU A 485 21.76 1.47 -16.48
CA GLU A 485 21.71 0.06 -16.12
C GLU A 485 21.52 -0.75 -17.41
N ILE A 486 22.54 -1.51 -17.80
CA ILE A 486 22.57 -2.33 -19.00
C ILE A 486 22.00 -3.70 -18.65
N ASN A 487 20.97 -4.10 -19.36
CA ASN A 487 20.33 -5.42 -19.24
C ASN A 487 20.14 -5.99 -20.65
N ASP A 488 21.20 -6.54 -21.23
CA ASP A 488 21.18 -7.12 -22.57
C ASP A 488 20.63 -8.55 -22.52
N GLN A 489 19.32 -8.69 -22.64
CA GLN A 489 18.66 -10.01 -22.70
C GLN A 489 18.73 -10.67 -24.08
N SER A 490 19.25 -9.99 -25.08
CA SER A 490 19.27 -10.44 -26.48
C SER A 490 20.60 -11.01 -26.94
N SER A 491 21.56 -11.21 -26.04
CA SER A 491 22.88 -11.79 -26.47
C SER A 491 22.70 -13.22 -26.97
N PRO A 492 23.19 -13.53 -28.16
CA PRO A 492 23.17 -14.90 -28.67
C PRO A 492 23.93 -15.85 -27.75
N SER A 493 23.53 -17.13 -27.76
CA SER A 493 24.17 -18.18 -26.98
C SER A 493 25.66 -18.25 -27.29
N GLY A 494 26.50 -17.98 -26.29
CA GLY A 494 27.96 -18.05 -26.41
C GLY A 494 28.68 -16.76 -26.00
N TYR A 495 29.96 -16.84 -25.80
CA TYR A 495 30.82 -15.67 -25.60
C TYR A 495 30.82 -14.83 -26.88
N GLY A 496 30.22 -13.65 -26.80
CA GLY A 496 29.94 -12.86 -27.98
C GLY A 496 31.19 -12.26 -28.62
N ASN A 497 31.25 -12.38 -29.92
CA ASN A 497 32.14 -11.59 -30.74
C ASN A 497 31.65 -10.14 -30.92
N GLN A 498 30.61 -9.74 -30.17
CA GLN A 498 30.02 -8.43 -30.34
C GLN A 498 30.49 -7.51 -29.20
N HIS A 499 31.20 -6.47 -29.59
CA HIS A 499 31.66 -5.42 -28.70
C HIS A 499 30.71 -4.24 -28.76
N TYR A 500 30.21 -3.83 -27.57
CA TYR A 500 29.31 -2.70 -27.43
C TYR A 500 30.10 -1.49 -26.95
N LYS A 501 29.73 -0.32 -27.47
CA LYS A 501 30.29 0.96 -27.01
C LYS A 501 29.16 1.84 -26.50
N LYS A 502 29.31 2.37 -25.30
CA LYS A 502 28.43 3.34 -24.70
C LYS A 502 29.19 4.63 -24.38
N SER A 503 28.51 5.75 -24.51
CA SER A 503 29.08 7.07 -24.25
C SER A 503 28.12 7.89 -23.42
N TYR A 504 28.60 8.45 -22.33
CA TYR A 504 27.79 9.21 -21.38
C TYR A 504 28.42 10.58 -21.14
N THR A 505 27.61 11.64 -21.16
CA THR A 505 28.05 12.96 -20.73
C THR A 505 27.79 13.10 -19.25
N ILE A 506 28.83 13.48 -18.49
CA ILE A 506 28.74 13.76 -17.06
C ILE A 506 29.21 15.18 -16.78
N THR A 507 28.75 15.73 -15.65
CA THR A 507 29.24 17.03 -15.13
C THR A 507 30.02 16.77 -13.86
N GLY A 508 31.20 17.33 -13.74
CA GLY A 508 32.00 17.27 -12.50
C GLY A 508 31.26 17.92 -11.35
N SER A 509 31.07 17.18 -10.26
CA SER A 509 30.39 17.66 -9.04
C SER A 509 31.34 18.34 -8.05
N ALA A 510 32.64 18.08 -8.18
CA ALA A 510 33.73 18.60 -7.30
C ALA A 510 35.06 18.49 -8.05
N ASP A 511 36.17 18.80 -7.34
CA ASP A 511 37.53 18.76 -7.91
C ASP A 511 38.06 17.34 -8.19
N ALA A 512 37.35 16.32 -7.78
CA ALA A 512 37.63 14.92 -8.06
C ALA A 512 36.36 14.08 -8.10
N GLY A 513 36.46 12.87 -8.64
CA GLY A 513 35.36 11.90 -8.67
C GLY A 513 35.83 10.53 -9.17
N TYR A 514 34.87 9.60 -9.29
CA TYR A 514 35.13 8.25 -9.74
C TYR A 514 34.02 7.78 -10.70
N ILE A 515 34.33 6.77 -11.52
CA ILE A 515 33.34 6.03 -12.29
C ILE A 515 33.31 4.59 -11.78
N ALA A 516 32.15 4.11 -11.42
CA ALA A 516 31.94 2.74 -10.97
C ALA A 516 31.17 1.91 -12.00
N VAL A 517 31.54 0.64 -12.12
CA VAL A 517 30.87 -0.37 -12.93
C VAL A 517 30.43 -1.49 -11.99
N LEU A 518 29.14 -1.57 -11.73
CA LEU A 518 28.51 -2.51 -10.81
C LEU A 518 27.89 -3.67 -11.60
N TYR A 519 28.29 -4.88 -11.30
CA TYR A 519 27.67 -6.11 -11.78
C TYR A 519 26.71 -6.65 -10.72
N ALA A 520 25.51 -7.09 -11.14
CA ALA A 520 24.55 -7.77 -10.27
C ALA A 520 23.85 -8.92 -11.00
N ALA A 521 23.80 -10.10 -10.35
CA ALA A 521 23.09 -11.28 -10.82
C ALA A 521 22.39 -12.00 -9.68
N LYS A 522 21.19 -12.56 -9.96
CA LYS A 522 20.42 -13.39 -9.00
C LYS A 522 20.29 -14.81 -9.53
N ALA A 523 20.26 -15.79 -8.62
CA ALA A 523 19.91 -17.17 -8.97
C ALA A 523 18.49 -17.22 -9.59
N PRO A 524 18.22 -18.10 -10.60
CA PRO A 524 19.07 -19.16 -11.11
C PRO A 524 20.03 -18.76 -12.26
N ASP A 525 20.13 -17.47 -12.59
CA ASP A 525 20.78 -16.98 -13.81
C ASP A 525 22.31 -16.89 -13.67
N HIS A 526 22.94 -18.03 -13.36
CA HIS A 526 24.37 -18.12 -13.06
C HIS A 526 25.28 -18.04 -14.30
N THR A 527 24.72 -18.00 -15.49
CA THR A 527 25.53 -18.02 -16.74
C THR A 527 25.86 -16.64 -17.28
N THR A 528 25.21 -15.58 -16.73
CA THR A 528 25.39 -14.23 -17.26
C THR A 528 26.79 -13.69 -16.99
N THR A 529 27.45 -13.25 -18.05
CA THR A 529 28.79 -12.71 -18.01
C THR A 529 28.84 -11.33 -18.67
N TYR A 530 29.46 -10.36 -18.00
CA TYR A 530 29.87 -9.10 -18.59
C TYR A 530 31.38 -8.96 -18.58
N GLN A 531 31.94 -8.50 -19.71
CA GLN A 531 33.37 -8.30 -19.94
C GLN A 531 33.60 -6.82 -20.22
N VAL A 532 34.15 -6.10 -19.27
CA VAL A 532 34.54 -4.69 -19.42
C VAL A 532 35.92 -4.65 -20.06
N GLU A 533 36.02 -4.13 -21.29
CA GLU A 533 37.24 -4.12 -22.11
C GLU A 533 38.00 -2.80 -21.98
N ALA A 534 37.27 -1.71 -21.89
CA ALA A 534 37.85 -0.40 -21.70
C ALA A 534 36.85 0.54 -21.00
N LEU A 535 37.38 1.41 -20.18
CA LEU A 535 36.66 2.55 -19.61
C LEU A 535 37.56 3.77 -19.70
N THR A 536 37.11 4.79 -20.40
CA THR A 536 37.86 6.03 -20.60
C THR A 536 37.04 7.23 -20.15
N VAL A 537 37.71 8.30 -19.70
CA VAL A 537 37.09 9.58 -19.39
C VAL A 537 37.86 10.69 -20.11
N LYS A 538 37.15 11.50 -20.89
CA LYS A 538 37.72 12.57 -21.73
C LYS A 538 37.15 13.92 -21.41
#